data_9302b15b9876e0bb1ec9651e80334509
#
_entry.id   9302b15b9876e0bb1ec9651e80334509
#
_cell.length_a   1.000
_cell.length_b   1.000
_cell.length_c   1.000
_cell.angle_alpha   90.00
_cell.angle_beta   90.00
_cell.angle_gamma   90.00
#
_symmetry.space_group_name_H-M   'P 1'
#
loop_
_entity.id
_entity.type
_entity.pdbx_description
1 polymer ?
#
loop_
_entity_poly.entity_id
_entity_poly.type
_entity_poly.pdbx_seq_one_letter_code
_entity_poly.pdbx_strand_id
1 'polypeptide(L)'
;LDSERHTFDILAPFGRVLLPGELPLRAEGGELRLEGKTPPLHWIYPVIFSDMSIGALSTRAWEAIALATAYLNEQCGLPVRMSSGEGGMPVKLLESERLKYTILQIASGHFGWNRIIKAMPRMKADPAGILIKIGQGAKPGDGGLLPAAKVAPHIQAIRGVPRTTLHSPPNHQGLYSIEESVQKMHLSLNAAFGFRVPVAIKCAASATSVSVYNNLLRDPYKICGGFFIDGIQGGTGAANEVSLDHTGHPVVSKLRDCYLAAVRQGLQGQIPLWAGGGIGMT
;
A
#
# COMPACT_ATOMS: atom_id res chain seq x y z
N LEU A 1 21.00 12.37 11.30
CA LEU A 1 21.29 11.10 10.67
C LEU A 1 20.27 10.85 9.57
N ASP A 2 20.55 11.20 8.42
CA ASP A 2 20.12 10.88 7.04
C ASP A 2 18.75 10.19 6.78
N SER A 3 17.72 10.50 7.54
CA SER A 3 16.33 10.11 7.19
C SER A 3 15.87 10.73 5.85
N GLU A 4 16.47 11.85 5.47
CA GLU A 4 16.20 12.53 4.20
C GLU A 4 16.81 11.81 3.00
N ARG A 5 17.99 11.17 3.15
CA ARG A 5 18.62 10.41 2.07
C ARG A 5 17.78 9.24 1.59
N HIS A 6 17.16 8.48 2.50
CA HIS A 6 16.39 7.29 2.10
C HIS A 6 15.05 7.64 1.43
N THR A 7 14.45 8.77 1.76
CA THR A 7 13.24 9.23 1.07
C THR A 7 13.60 9.73 -0.33
N PHE A 8 14.75 10.40 -0.48
CA PHE A 8 15.31 10.76 -1.77
C PHE A 8 15.79 9.54 -2.56
N ASP A 9 16.30 8.49 -1.92
CA ASP A 9 16.70 7.25 -2.58
C ASP A 9 15.50 6.48 -3.15
N ILE A 10 14.32 6.60 -2.56
CA ILE A 10 13.08 6.09 -3.16
C ILE A 10 12.70 6.94 -4.39
N LEU A 11 12.99 8.23 -4.38
CA LEU A 11 12.65 9.17 -5.44
C LEU A 11 13.80 9.40 -6.44
N ALA A 12 15.07 9.29 -6.01
CA ALA A 12 16.25 9.50 -6.85
C ALA A 12 16.24 8.65 -8.14
N PRO A 13 15.76 7.39 -8.14
CA PRO A 13 15.65 6.61 -9.36
C PRO A 13 14.62 7.14 -10.35
N PHE A 14 13.71 8.03 -9.95
CA PHE A 14 12.75 8.64 -10.89
C PHE A 14 13.44 9.62 -11.86
N GLY A 15 14.71 9.96 -11.61
CA GLY A 15 15.52 10.82 -12.51
C GLY A 15 14.90 12.19 -12.79
N ARG A 16 13.81 12.51 -12.11
CA ARG A 16 13.01 13.71 -12.29
C ARG A 16 12.63 14.26 -10.92
N VAL A 17 13.36 15.24 -10.47
CA VAL A 17 12.88 16.13 -9.41
C VAL A 17 11.75 16.92 -10.04
N LEU A 18 10.52 16.75 -9.56
CA LEU A 18 9.42 17.63 -9.97
C LEU A 18 9.81 19.05 -9.58
N LEU A 19 9.92 19.92 -10.58
CA LEU A 19 10.16 21.34 -10.35
C LEU A 19 8.94 21.93 -9.62
N PRO A 20 9.12 22.95 -8.79
CA PRO A 20 8.01 23.60 -8.06
C PRO A 20 6.81 23.99 -8.94
N GLY A 21 7.02 24.26 -10.21
CA GLY A 21 5.94 24.55 -11.18
C GLY A 21 5.23 23.31 -11.77
N GLU A 22 5.74 22.10 -11.49
CA GLU A 22 5.12 20.83 -11.93
C GLU A 22 4.31 20.17 -10.80
N LEU A 23 4.51 20.62 -9.58
CA LEU A 23 3.62 20.26 -8.49
C LEU A 23 2.35 21.13 -8.63
N PRO A 24 1.16 20.56 -8.40
CA PRO A 24 -0.07 21.33 -8.35
C PRO A 24 -0.11 22.19 -7.06
N LEU A 25 0.78 23.18 -7.01
CA LEU A 25 0.95 24.06 -5.87
C LEU A 25 0.39 25.43 -6.23
N ARG A 26 -0.45 25.98 -5.36
CA ARG A 26 -0.94 27.35 -5.41
C ARG A 26 -0.35 28.15 -4.26
N ALA A 27 0.11 29.33 -4.55
CA ALA A 27 0.49 30.31 -3.51
C ALA A 27 -0.78 31.07 -3.07
N GLU A 28 -1.17 30.92 -1.83
CA GLU A 28 -2.31 31.62 -1.25
C GLU A 28 -1.92 32.18 0.12
N GLY A 29 -2.01 33.50 0.30
CA GLY A 29 -1.68 34.16 1.57
C GLY A 29 -0.22 34.03 2.03
N GLY A 30 0.74 33.79 1.10
CA GLY A 30 2.14 33.54 1.42
C GLY A 30 2.49 32.10 1.78
N GLU A 31 1.53 31.20 1.75
CA GLU A 31 1.70 29.75 1.93
C GLU A 31 1.56 29.01 0.60
N LEU A 32 2.37 27.94 0.43
CA LEU A 32 2.22 27.02 -0.69
C LEU A 32 1.18 25.94 -0.33
N ARG A 33 0.08 25.89 -1.07
CA ARG A 33 -0.95 24.88 -0.93
C ARG A 33 -0.98 23.94 -2.12
N LEU A 34 -1.17 22.65 -1.88
CA LEU A 34 -1.40 21.67 -2.92
C LEU A 34 -2.82 21.82 -3.47
N GLU A 35 -2.96 22.11 -4.77
CA GLU A 35 -4.27 22.14 -5.44
C GLU A 35 -4.75 20.75 -5.89
N GLY A 36 -3.86 19.77 -5.97
CA GLY A 36 -4.18 18.44 -6.43
C GLY A 36 -4.85 17.59 -5.35
N LYS A 37 -6.08 17.16 -5.62
CA LYS A 37 -6.67 16.06 -4.86
C LYS A 37 -6.22 14.76 -5.51
N THR A 38 -5.59 13.89 -4.72
CA THR A 38 -5.41 12.51 -5.14
C THR A 38 -6.78 11.88 -5.34
N PRO A 39 -7.03 11.18 -6.46
CA PRO A 39 -8.29 10.49 -6.64
C PRO A 39 -8.49 9.49 -5.51
N PRO A 40 -9.71 9.38 -4.97
CA PRO A 40 -10.00 8.35 -3.98
C PRO A 40 -9.91 6.97 -4.62
N LEU A 41 -9.54 5.99 -3.82
CA LEU A 41 -9.53 4.59 -4.20
C LEU A 41 -10.98 4.06 -4.23
N HIS A 42 -11.74 4.50 -5.21
CA HIS A 42 -13.11 4.09 -5.43
C HIS A 42 -13.22 3.13 -6.60
N TRP A 43 -14.03 2.09 -6.42
CA TRP A 43 -14.57 1.28 -7.51
C TRP A 43 -15.95 0.75 -7.17
N ILE A 44 -16.72 0.48 -8.18
CA ILE A 44 -18.13 0.12 -8.06
C ILE A 44 -18.30 -1.22 -7.35
N TYR A 45 -17.40 -2.17 -7.57
CA TYR A 45 -17.44 -3.49 -6.95
C TYR A 45 -16.59 -3.50 -5.67
N PRO A 46 -17.20 -3.69 -4.48
CA PRO A 46 -16.54 -3.47 -3.20
C PRO A 46 -15.65 -4.65 -2.75
N VAL A 47 -15.06 -5.38 -3.69
CA VAL A 47 -14.22 -6.55 -3.40
C VAL A 47 -12.87 -6.42 -4.06
N ILE A 48 -11.81 -6.74 -3.32
CA ILE A 48 -10.45 -6.85 -3.81
C ILE A 48 -9.84 -8.19 -3.40
N PHE A 49 -9.01 -8.76 -4.25
CA PHE A 49 -8.10 -9.83 -3.84
C PHE A 49 -7.02 -9.23 -2.95
N SER A 50 -7.02 -9.66 -1.70
CA SER A 50 -6.18 -9.09 -0.64
C SER A 50 -4.68 -9.26 -0.89
N ASP A 51 -3.88 -8.67 -0.01
CA ASP A 51 -2.43 -8.57 -0.09
C ASP A 51 -1.73 -9.92 0.12
N MET A 52 -1.49 -10.62 -0.95
CA MET A 52 -0.73 -11.86 -0.95
C MET A 52 0.50 -11.72 -1.83
N SER A 53 1.69 -11.64 -1.22
CA SER A 53 2.92 -11.50 -1.98
C SER A 53 3.21 -12.74 -2.84
N ILE A 54 3.85 -12.54 -3.99
CA ILE A 54 4.28 -13.65 -4.85
C ILE A 54 5.22 -14.62 -4.14
N GLY A 55 5.96 -14.15 -3.11
CA GLY A 55 6.81 -14.99 -2.27
C GLY A 55 6.04 -15.81 -1.22
N ALA A 56 4.86 -15.36 -0.80
CA ALA A 56 3.98 -16.10 0.11
C ALA A 56 3.18 -17.17 -0.63
N LEU A 57 2.72 -16.85 -1.84
CA LEU A 57 2.09 -17.77 -2.77
C LEU A 57 3.14 -18.50 -3.64
N SER A 58 2.70 -19.39 -4.51
CA SER A 58 3.50 -19.76 -5.68
C SER A 58 3.32 -18.73 -6.79
N THR A 59 4.29 -18.61 -7.70
CA THR A 59 4.17 -17.77 -8.90
C THR A 59 2.91 -18.09 -9.69
N ARG A 60 2.59 -19.38 -9.85
CA ARG A 60 1.41 -19.83 -10.59
C ARG A 60 0.11 -19.38 -9.91
N ALA A 61 0.01 -19.52 -8.59
CA ALA A 61 -1.17 -19.08 -7.86
C ALA A 61 -1.35 -17.55 -7.94
N TRP A 62 -0.26 -16.81 -7.79
CA TRP A 62 -0.28 -15.35 -7.90
C TRP A 62 -0.68 -14.88 -9.31
N GLU A 63 -0.10 -15.49 -10.34
CA GLU A 63 -0.45 -15.20 -11.74
C GLU A 63 -1.89 -15.60 -12.07
N ALA A 64 -2.40 -16.69 -11.50
CA ALA A 64 -3.80 -17.09 -11.65
C ALA A 64 -4.76 -16.02 -11.09
N ILE A 65 -4.44 -15.43 -9.92
CA ILE A 65 -5.22 -14.31 -9.35
C ILE A 65 -5.16 -13.09 -10.28
N ALA A 66 -3.98 -12.76 -10.82
CA ALA A 66 -3.82 -11.65 -11.75
C ALA A 66 -4.64 -11.85 -13.04
N LEU A 67 -4.62 -13.06 -13.59
CA LEU A 67 -5.41 -13.42 -14.77
C LEU A 67 -6.91 -13.42 -14.48
N ALA A 68 -7.34 -13.97 -13.33
CA ALA A 68 -8.73 -13.95 -12.90
C ALA A 68 -9.23 -12.51 -12.72
N THR A 69 -8.42 -11.65 -12.09
CA THR A 69 -8.75 -10.22 -11.95
C THR A 69 -8.94 -9.56 -13.32
N ALA A 70 -8.03 -9.81 -14.26
CA ALA A 70 -8.16 -9.29 -15.61
C ALA A 70 -9.41 -9.84 -16.32
N TYR A 71 -9.66 -11.12 -16.24
CA TYR A 71 -10.83 -11.77 -16.83
C TYR A 71 -12.16 -11.18 -16.30
N LEU A 72 -12.27 -11.03 -14.97
CA LEU A 72 -13.46 -10.44 -14.36
C LEU A 72 -13.73 -9.02 -14.86
N ASN A 73 -12.68 -8.21 -15.05
CA ASN A 73 -12.82 -6.86 -15.58
C ASN A 73 -13.12 -6.85 -17.08
N GLU A 74 -12.37 -7.64 -17.88
CA GLU A 74 -12.38 -7.55 -19.34
C GLU A 74 -13.55 -8.33 -19.96
N GLN A 75 -13.95 -9.46 -19.36
CA GLN A 75 -14.96 -10.35 -19.92
C GLN A 75 -16.29 -10.33 -19.17
N CYS A 76 -16.25 -10.09 -17.84
CA CYS A 76 -17.45 -10.12 -17.02
C CYS A 76 -17.98 -8.72 -16.68
N GLY A 77 -17.23 -7.65 -16.99
CA GLY A 77 -17.60 -6.28 -16.61
C GLY A 77 -17.60 -6.03 -15.10
N LEU A 78 -16.95 -6.91 -14.32
CA LEU A 78 -16.86 -6.78 -12.86
C LEU A 78 -15.55 -6.05 -12.49
N PRO A 79 -15.62 -4.81 -11.99
CA PRO A 79 -14.44 -3.99 -11.73
C PRO A 79 -13.71 -4.38 -10.44
N VAL A 80 -13.25 -5.63 -10.35
CA VAL A 80 -12.47 -6.16 -9.24
C VAL A 80 -11.02 -5.67 -9.33
N ARG A 81 -10.35 -5.57 -8.20
CA ARG A 81 -8.92 -5.25 -8.11
C ARG A 81 -8.17 -6.33 -7.35
N MET A 82 -6.85 -6.36 -7.51
CA MET A 82 -5.96 -7.17 -6.70
C MET A 82 -4.85 -6.32 -6.11
N SER A 83 -4.33 -6.71 -4.95
CA SER A 83 -3.08 -6.15 -4.44
C SER A 83 -1.90 -7.02 -4.86
N SER A 84 -0.77 -6.39 -5.20
CA SER A 84 0.47 -7.12 -5.49
C SER A 84 1.02 -7.85 -4.26
N GLY A 85 0.59 -7.45 -3.07
CA GLY A 85 1.30 -7.78 -1.83
C GLY A 85 2.69 -7.16 -1.79
N GLU A 86 3.40 -7.34 -0.67
CA GLU A 86 4.76 -6.82 -0.51
C GLU A 86 5.79 -7.59 -1.35
N GLY A 87 6.85 -6.90 -1.78
CA GLY A 87 7.99 -7.51 -2.46
C GLY A 87 7.96 -7.43 -3.98
N GLY A 88 7.10 -6.60 -4.54
CA GLY A 88 7.02 -6.34 -5.97
C GLY A 88 6.28 -7.41 -6.76
N MET A 89 6.35 -7.30 -8.07
CA MET A 89 5.67 -8.18 -9.02
C MET A 89 6.50 -8.39 -10.30
N PRO A 90 6.14 -9.36 -11.16
CA PRO A 90 6.86 -9.59 -12.42
C PRO A 90 6.85 -8.35 -13.33
N VAL A 91 8.03 -8.01 -13.88
CA VAL A 91 8.19 -6.84 -14.77
C VAL A 91 7.24 -6.90 -15.97
N LYS A 92 7.01 -8.09 -16.53
CA LYS A 92 6.07 -8.30 -17.62
C LYS A 92 4.65 -7.76 -17.33
N LEU A 93 4.21 -7.85 -16.07
CA LEU A 93 2.91 -7.32 -15.67
C LEU A 93 2.99 -5.82 -15.34
N LEU A 94 4.12 -5.33 -14.81
CA LEU A 94 4.36 -3.90 -14.63
C LEU A 94 4.30 -3.14 -15.96
N GLU A 95 4.75 -3.74 -17.04
CA GLU A 95 4.79 -3.16 -18.37
C GLU A 95 3.54 -3.50 -19.22
N SER A 96 2.47 -4.00 -18.61
CA SER A 96 1.22 -4.37 -19.31
C SER A 96 0.09 -3.38 -19.04
N GLU A 97 -0.89 -3.34 -19.98
CA GLU A 97 -2.16 -2.60 -19.80
C GLU A 97 -2.97 -3.09 -18.59
N ARG A 98 -2.73 -4.33 -18.13
CA ARG A 98 -3.44 -4.94 -17.01
C ARG A 98 -2.95 -4.44 -15.64
N LEU A 99 -1.88 -3.65 -15.62
CA LEU A 99 -1.42 -2.96 -14.40
C LEU A 99 -2.54 -2.11 -13.78
N LYS A 100 -3.43 -1.55 -14.59
CA LYS A 100 -4.61 -0.78 -14.14
C LYS A 100 -5.59 -1.55 -13.24
N TYR A 101 -5.43 -2.87 -13.10
CA TYR A 101 -6.23 -3.68 -12.18
C TYR A 101 -5.50 -4.02 -10.88
N THR A 102 -4.24 -3.60 -10.74
CA THR A 102 -3.38 -3.97 -9.63
C THR A 102 -3.06 -2.77 -8.73
N ILE A 103 -3.21 -2.95 -7.43
CA ILE A 103 -2.74 -2.03 -6.40
C ILE A 103 -1.33 -2.45 -6.03
N LEU A 104 -0.35 -1.58 -6.21
CA LEU A 104 1.05 -1.83 -5.85
C LEU A 104 1.25 -1.60 -4.35
N GLN A 105 1.76 -2.59 -3.63
CA GLN A 105 2.03 -2.43 -2.20
C GLN A 105 3.50 -2.17 -1.93
N ILE A 106 3.77 -1.15 -1.10
CA ILE A 106 5.08 -0.91 -0.51
C ILE A 106 5.03 -1.22 0.99
N ALA A 107 5.93 -2.08 1.46
CA ALA A 107 6.12 -2.38 2.86
C ALA A 107 7.47 -1.87 3.35
N SER A 108 7.72 -1.92 4.64
CA SER A 108 8.88 -1.34 5.32
C SER A 108 10.25 -1.86 4.82
N GLY A 109 10.30 -3.07 4.24
CA GLY A 109 11.52 -3.62 3.63
C GLY A 109 11.82 -3.09 2.22
N HIS A 110 10.91 -2.37 1.58
CA HIS A 110 11.00 -1.81 0.22
C HIS A 110 11.41 -2.83 -0.87
N PHE A 111 11.28 -4.14 -0.59
CA PHE A 111 11.65 -5.19 -1.53
C PHE A 111 10.87 -5.07 -2.86
N GLY A 112 11.60 -5.12 -3.97
CA GLY A 112 11.04 -5.02 -5.32
C GLY A 112 10.74 -3.60 -5.81
N TRP A 113 10.76 -2.59 -4.96
CA TRP A 113 10.40 -1.21 -5.35
C TRP A 113 11.38 -0.59 -6.33
N ASN A 114 12.67 -0.85 -6.22
CA ASN A 114 13.65 -0.40 -7.22
C ASN A 114 13.35 -0.91 -8.63
N ARG A 115 12.71 -2.07 -8.75
CA ARG A 115 12.29 -2.61 -10.06
C ARG A 115 11.01 -1.96 -10.56
N ILE A 116 10.06 -1.69 -9.68
CA ILE A 116 8.85 -0.93 -10.00
C ILE A 116 9.26 0.44 -10.55
N ILE A 117 10.13 1.15 -9.85
CA ILE A 117 10.66 2.46 -10.26
C ILE A 117 11.32 2.37 -11.64
N LYS A 118 12.22 1.41 -11.86
CA LYS A 118 12.88 1.21 -13.16
C LYS A 118 11.91 0.84 -14.28
N ALA A 119 10.77 0.25 -13.96
CA ALA A 119 9.74 -0.09 -14.94
C ALA A 119 8.83 1.09 -15.29
N MET A 120 8.69 2.10 -14.42
CA MET A 120 7.75 3.22 -14.61
C MET A 120 7.77 3.86 -16.01
N PRO A 121 8.95 4.17 -16.61
CA PRO A 121 8.97 4.75 -17.97
C PRO A 121 8.41 3.84 -19.05
N ARG A 122 8.25 2.55 -18.76
CA ARG A 122 7.73 1.53 -19.70
C ARG A 122 6.34 1.02 -19.33
N MET A 123 5.77 1.52 -18.24
CA MET A 123 4.39 1.18 -17.87
C MET A 123 3.42 1.67 -18.93
N LYS A 124 2.57 0.78 -19.42
CA LYS A 124 1.54 1.10 -20.43
C LYS A 124 0.26 1.65 -19.80
N ALA A 125 0.09 1.45 -18.50
CA ALA A 125 -1.02 1.97 -17.72
C ALA A 125 -0.56 2.35 -16.31
N ASP A 126 -1.22 3.30 -15.69
CA ASP A 126 -1.05 3.56 -14.26
C ASP A 126 -1.62 2.39 -13.44
N PRO A 127 -1.04 2.04 -12.27
CA PRO A 127 -1.64 1.05 -11.38
C PRO A 127 -2.99 1.54 -10.83
N ALA A 128 -3.83 0.60 -10.40
CA ALA A 128 -5.12 0.93 -9.77
C ALA A 128 -4.99 1.78 -8.51
N GLY A 129 -3.86 1.68 -7.85
CA GLY A 129 -3.51 2.41 -6.63
C GLY A 129 -2.15 1.99 -6.11
N ILE A 130 -1.71 2.68 -5.07
CA ILE A 130 -0.53 2.34 -4.28
C ILE A 130 -0.97 2.19 -2.84
N LEU A 131 -0.46 1.18 -2.16
CA LEU A 131 -0.79 0.88 -0.77
C LEU A 131 0.48 0.91 0.09
N ILE A 132 0.60 1.90 0.96
CA ILE A 132 1.66 1.97 1.97
C ILE A 132 1.27 1.07 3.13
N LYS A 133 1.97 -0.04 3.30
CA LYS A 133 1.73 -0.95 4.41
C LYS A 133 2.56 -0.53 5.63
N ILE A 134 1.88 -0.07 6.66
CA ILE A 134 2.47 0.24 7.97
C ILE A 134 2.47 -1.01 8.84
N GLY A 135 1.43 -1.84 8.74
CA GLY A 135 1.30 -3.07 9.50
C GLY A 135 0.30 -4.04 8.90
N GLN A 136 0.20 -5.23 9.46
CA GLN A 136 -0.82 -6.23 9.12
C GLN A 136 -1.48 -6.80 10.37
N GLY A 137 -2.75 -7.14 10.26
CA GLY A 137 -3.59 -7.53 11.39
C GLY A 137 -3.13 -8.79 12.12
N ALA A 138 -2.64 -9.79 11.37
CA ALA A 138 -2.18 -11.05 11.96
C ALA A 138 -0.92 -10.93 12.83
N LYS A 139 -0.17 -9.85 12.70
CA LYS A 139 1.03 -9.57 13.52
C LYS A 139 1.31 -8.08 13.61
N PRO A 140 0.50 -7.34 14.36
CA PRO A 140 0.71 -5.91 14.58
C PRO A 140 2.10 -5.62 15.14
N GLY A 141 2.80 -4.64 14.55
CA GLY A 141 4.15 -4.25 14.98
C GLY A 141 5.30 -5.07 14.41
N ASP A 142 5.04 -6.22 13.78
CA ASP A 142 6.04 -7.02 13.10
C ASP A 142 6.08 -6.72 11.60
N GLY A 143 7.29 -6.70 11.03
CA GLY A 143 7.48 -6.63 9.59
C GLY A 143 7.23 -7.97 8.88
N GLY A 144 7.30 -7.95 7.56
CA GLY A 144 7.21 -9.16 6.74
C GLY A 144 8.39 -10.11 6.95
N LEU A 145 8.15 -11.41 6.85
CA LEU A 145 9.18 -12.45 6.90
C LEU A 145 9.03 -13.37 5.70
N LEU A 146 10.11 -13.61 4.95
CA LEU A 146 10.18 -14.64 3.92
C LEU A 146 11.43 -15.51 4.15
N PRO A 147 11.28 -16.79 4.56
CA PRO A 147 12.39 -17.70 4.77
C PRO A 147 13.20 -17.92 3.50
N ALA A 148 14.52 -18.08 3.64
CA ALA A 148 15.46 -18.31 2.53
C ALA A 148 15.06 -19.48 1.60
N ALA A 149 14.42 -20.52 2.16
CA ALA A 149 13.91 -21.65 1.38
C ALA A 149 12.86 -21.25 0.34
N LYS A 150 12.09 -20.18 0.60
CA LYS A 150 11.09 -19.63 -0.33
C LYS A 150 11.66 -18.59 -1.29
N VAL A 151 12.91 -18.16 -1.12
CA VAL A 151 13.57 -17.17 -1.99
C VAL A 151 14.20 -17.88 -3.18
N ALA A 152 13.33 -18.38 -4.08
CA ALA A 152 13.74 -19.01 -5.34
C ALA A 152 14.31 -17.95 -6.33
N PRO A 153 15.02 -18.36 -7.40
CA PRO A 153 15.66 -17.42 -8.33
C PRO A 153 14.74 -16.35 -8.91
N HIS A 154 13.50 -16.68 -9.23
CA HIS A 154 12.52 -15.71 -9.71
C HIS A 154 12.10 -14.69 -8.63
N ILE A 155 12.03 -15.12 -7.36
CA ILE A 155 11.77 -14.22 -6.22
C ILE A 155 12.95 -13.27 -5.99
N GLN A 156 14.19 -13.80 -6.06
CA GLN A 156 15.40 -12.97 -6.02
C GLN A 156 15.36 -11.90 -7.11
N ALA A 157 15.01 -12.33 -8.33
CA ALA A 157 14.86 -11.42 -9.47
C ALA A 157 13.78 -10.35 -9.25
N ILE A 158 12.60 -10.70 -8.75
CA ILE A 158 11.50 -9.76 -8.49
C ILE A 158 11.84 -8.80 -7.35
N ARG A 159 12.38 -9.31 -6.24
CA ARG A 159 12.69 -8.52 -5.03
C ARG A 159 14.00 -7.75 -5.12
N GLY A 160 14.91 -8.15 -6.02
CA GLY A 160 16.24 -7.56 -6.14
C GLY A 160 17.16 -7.93 -4.97
N VAL A 161 17.09 -9.16 -4.46
CA VAL A 161 17.78 -9.61 -3.24
C VAL A 161 18.47 -10.95 -3.44
N PRO A 162 19.53 -11.28 -2.68
CA PRO A 162 20.15 -12.61 -2.68
C PRO A 162 19.23 -13.66 -2.00
N ARG A 163 19.60 -14.93 -2.10
CA ARG A 163 18.89 -16.04 -1.44
C ARG A 163 19.21 -16.08 0.06
N THR A 164 18.53 -15.23 0.81
CA THR A 164 18.63 -15.15 2.27
C THR A 164 17.24 -15.07 2.87
N THR A 165 17.10 -15.31 4.15
CA THR A 165 15.86 -14.98 4.86
C THR A 165 15.68 -13.47 4.86
N LEU A 166 14.53 -13.01 4.39
CA LEU A 166 14.21 -11.59 4.25
C LEU A 166 13.30 -11.17 5.39
N HIS A 167 13.74 -10.17 6.14
CA HIS A 167 12.95 -9.51 7.16
C HIS A 167 12.66 -8.08 6.71
N SER A 168 11.40 -7.67 6.78
CA SER A 168 11.05 -6.25 6.73
C SER A 168 11.15 -5.69 8.15
N PRO A 169 11.76 -4.53 8.35
CA PRO A 169 11.77 -3.89 9.66
C PRO A 169 10.35 -3.48 10.10
N PRO A 170 10.09 -3.24 11.38
CA PRO A 170 8.78 -2.79 11.85
C PRO A 170 8.39 -1.43 11.28
N ASN A 171 9.35 -0.54 11.06
CA ASN A 171 9.15 0.79 10.48
C ASN A 171 9.71 0.86 9.07
N HIS A 172 9.18 1.77 8.25
CA HIS A 172 9.76 2.06 6.95
C HIS A 172 11.18 2.61 7.11
N GLN A 173 12.09 2.12 6.27
CA GLN A 173 13.51 2.50 6.33
C GLN A 173 13.69 4.01 6.16
N GLY A 174 14.49 4.61 7.03
CA GLY A 174 14.76 6.04 7.01
C GLY A 174 13.64 6.93 7.57
N LEU A 175 12.56 6.34 8.10
CA LEU A 175 11.46 7.06 8.72
C LEU A 175 11.33 6.63 10.18
N TYR A 176 11.20 7.62 11.06
CA TYR A 176 11.18 7.37 12.50
C TYR A 176 9.80 6.94 13.02
N SER A 177 8.73 7.50 12.47
CA SER A 177 7.39 7.32 12.98
C SER A 177 6.36 6.99 11.90
N ILE A 178 5.16 6.60 12.33
CA ILE A 178 4.02 6.39 11.44
C ILE A 178 3.64 7.71 10.76
N GLU A 179 3.70 8.83 11.49
CA GLU A 179 3.38 10.16 10.98
C GLU A 179 4.32 10.56 9.84
N GLU A 180 5.62 10.32 9.99
CA GLU A 180 6.58 10.55 8.89
C GLU A 180 6.30 9.64 7.69
N SER A 181 5.99 8.36 7.94
CA SER A 181 5.64 7.42 6.87
C SER A 181 4.39 7.87 6.12
N VAL A 182 3.39 8.34 6.86
CA VAL A 182 2.15 8.86 6.30
C VAL A 182 2.39 10.15 5.51
N GLN A 183 3.13 11.10 6.06
CA GLN A 183 3.33 12.40 5.41
C GLN A 183 4.36 12.33 4.27
N LYS A 184 5.58 11.88 4.56
CA LYS A 184 6.69 11.91 3.57
C LYS A 184 6.49 10.91 2.45
N MET A 185 6.23 9.64 2.76
CA MET A 185 6.04 8.62 1.72
C MET A 185 4.78 8.88 0.90
N HIS A 186 3.71 9.26 1.56
CA HIS A 186 2.45 9.53 0.92
C HIS A 186 2.57 10.66 -0.10
N LEU A 187 3.15 11.79 0.30
CA LEU A 187 3.42 12.92 -0.59
C LEU A 187 4.37 12.52 -1.72
N SER A 188 5.46 11.80 -1.40
CA SER A 188 6.45 11.39 -2.38
C SER A 188 5.89 10.47 -3.46
N LEU A 189 5.08 9.49 -3.07
CA LEU A 189 4.44 8.56 -4.01
C LEU A 189 3.36 9.26 -4.84
N ASN A 190 2.57 10.14 -4.25
CA ASN A 190 1.63 10.97 -5.01
C ASN A 190 2.34 11.82 -6.06
N ALA A 191 3.43 12.50 -5.68
CA ALA A 191 4.23 13.30 -6.60
C ALA A 191 4.84 12.45 -7.72
N ALA A 192 5.40 11.27 -7.39
CA ALA A 192 6.01 10.37 -8.35
C ALA A 192 5.05 9.92 -9.45
N PHE A 193 3.78 9.72 -9.11
CA PHE A 193 2.72 9.36 -10.06
C PHE A 193 1.89 10.58 -10.52
N GLY A 194 2.38 11.80 -10.29
CA GLY A 194 1.75 13.03 -10.74
C GLY A 194 0.34 13.23 -10.21
N PHE A 195 0.05 12.75 -9.00
CA PHE A 195 -1.26 12.79 -8.33
C PHE A 195 -2.41 12.11 -9.12
N ARG A 196 -2.09 11.28 -10.11
CA ARG A 196 -3.11 10.55 -10.89
C ARG A 196 -3.52 9.23 -10.25
N VAL A 197 -2.64 8.63 -9.45
CA VAL A 197 -2.82 7.32 -8.84
C VAL A 197 -3.17 7.50 -7.37
N PRO A 198 -4.27 6.90 -6.87
CA PRO A 198 -4.62 6.98 -5.46
C PRO A 198 -3.57 6.28 -4.61
N VAL A 199 -3.08 6.96 -3.57
CA VAL A 199 -2.18 6.40 -2.57
C VAL A 199 -2.93 6.20 -1.27
N ALA A 200 -3.03 4.96 -0.83
CA ALA A 200 -3.74 4.53 0.36
C ALA A 200 -2.77 4.02 1.43
N ILE A 201 -3.27 3.91 2.65
CA ILE A 201 -2.50 3.43 3.80
C ILE A 201 -3.17 2.20 4.38
N LYS A 202 -2.36 1.18 4.73
CA LYS A 202 -2.80 -0.04 5.40
C LYS A 202 -2.22 -0.11 6.81
N CYS A 203 -3.11 -0.28 7.79
CA CYS A 203 -2.76 -0.49 9.19
C CYS A 203 -3.36 -1.79 9.74
N ALA A 204 -2.70 -2.37 10.75
CA ALA A 204 -3.32 -3.40 11.57
C ALA A 204 -4.51 -2.81 12.36
N ALA A 205 -5.56 -3.59 12.53
CA ALA A 205 -6.69 -3.23 13.38
C ALA A 205 -6.21 -3.10 14.85
N SER A 206 -6.13 -1.88 15.34
CA SER A 206 -5.61 -1.54 16.67
C SER A 206 -6.11 -0.16 17.12
N ALA A 207 -5.79 0.26 18.33
CA ALA A 207 -6.04 1.63 18.77
C ALA A 207 -5.29 2.64 17.88
N THR A 208 -4.07 2.30 17.47
CA THR A 208 -3.25 3.14 16.58
C THR A 208 -3.93 3.39 15.23
N SER A 209 -4.64 2.41 14.66
CA SER A 209 -5.31 2.59 13.37
C SER A 209 -6.37 3.70 13.40
N VAL A 210 -7.07 3.84 14.51
CA VAL A 210 -8.07 4.92 14.69
C VAL A 210 -7.37 6.28 14.77
N SER A 211 -6.25 6.38 15.48
CA SER A 211 -5.46 7.61 15.57
C SER A 211 -4.88 8.03 14.24
N VAL A 212 -4.31 7.08 13.48
CA VAL A 212 -3.78 7.32 12.13
C VAL A 212 -4.89 7.82 11.21
N TYR A 213 -6.05 7.15 11.21
CA TYR A 213 -7.19 7.56 10.39
C TYR A 213 -7.70 8.97 10.74
N ASN A 214 -7.77 9.29 12.04
CA ASN A 214 -8.14 10.64 12.51
C ASN A 214 -7.16 11.71 12.01
N ASN A 215 -5.87 11.43 12.02
CA ASN A 215 -4.85 12.35 11.52
C ASN A 215 -4.98 12.55 10.00
N LEU A 216 -5.23 11.47 9.25
CA LEU A 216 -5.47 11.55 7.80
C LEU A 216 -6.72 12.37 7.45
N LEU A 217 -7.80 12.23 8.22
CA LEU A 217 -9.03 13.02 8.02
C LEU A 217 -8.79 14.51 8.21
N ARG A 218 -7.86 14.88 9.09
CA ARG A 218 -7.48 16.28 9.40
C ARG A 218 -6.34 16.81 8.54
N ASP A 219 -5.75 15.97 7.71
CA ASP A 219 -4.68 16.38 6.81
C ASP A 219 -5.17 17.51 5.89
N PRO A 220 -4.57 18.71 5.95
CA PRO A 220 -4.97 19.84 5.13
C PRO A 220 -4.81 19.59 3.64
N TYR A 221 -3.88 18.72 3.27
CA TYR A 221 -3.60 18.41 1.86
C TYR A 221 -4.59 17.40 1.27
N LYS A 222 -5.29 16.62 2.09
CA LYS A 222 -6.31 15.63 1.68
C LYS A 222 -5.85 14.71 0.55
N ILE A 223 -4.61 14.26 0.62
CA ILE A 223 -3.96 13.46 -0.40
C ILE A 223 -4.13 11.95 -0.20
N CYS A 224 -4.78 11.49 0.88
CA CYS A 224 -5.00 10.08 1.15
C CYS A 224 -6.14 9.52 0.31
N GLY A 225 -5.83 8.57 -0.58
CA GLY A 225 -6.79 7.93 -1.47
C GLY A 225 -7.62 6.83 -0.82
N GLY A 226 -7.25 6.33 0.37
CA GLY A 226 -7.98 5.28 1.08
C GLY A 226 -7.27 4.78 2.33
N PHE A 227 -8.01 4.13 3.21
CA PHE A 227 -7.48 3.56 4.44
C PHE A 227 -7.92 2.11 4.60
N PHE A 228 -6.94 1.20 4.67
CA PHE A 228 -7.16 -0.23 4.82
C PHE A 228 -6.93 -0.64 6.27
N ILE A 229 -7.91 -1.28 6.85
CA ILE A 229 -7.85 -1.85 8.20
C ILE A 229 -7.76 -3.36 8.06
N ASP A 230 -6.69 -3.94 8.60
CA ASP A 230 -6.40 -5.37 8.51
C ASP A 230 -6.62 -6.04 9.86
N GLY A 231 -7.56 -6.98 9.93
CA GLY A 231 -7.94 -7.67 11.16
C GLY A 231 -7.01 -8.83 11.50
N ILE A 232 -7.07 -9.28 12.76
CA ILE A 232 -6.26 -10.40 13.27
C ILE A 232 -6.47 -11.69 12.47
N GLN A 233 -7.67 -11.91 11.93
CA GLN A 233 -8.00 -13.11 11.14
C GLN A 233 -7.36 -13.09 9.73
N GLY A 234 -6.58 -12.07 9.38
CA GLY A 234 -5.92 -11.96 8.08
C GLY A 234 -4.93 -13.07 7.76
N GLY A 235 -4.47 -13.77 8.77
CA GLY A 235 -3.58 -14.92 8.64
C GLY A 235 -2.18 -14.56 8.11
N THR A 236 -1.18 -15.32 8.51
CA THR A 236 0.17 -15.27 7.96
C THR A 236 0.92 -16.54 8.33
N GLY A 237 1.71 -17.09 7.41
CA GLY A 237 2.61 -18.22 7.71
C GLY A 237 3.93 -17.81 8.34
N ALA A 238 4.10 -16.56 8.75
CA ALA A 238 5.38 -15.99 9.17
C ALA A 238 5.26 -15.11 10.43
N ALA A 239 4.38 -15.46 11.35
CA ALA A 239 4.27 -14.84 12.66
C ALA A 239 4.49 -15.86 13.76
N ASN A 240 4.91 -15.39 14.94
CA ASN A 240 4.93 -16.21 16.13
C ASN A 240 3.51 -16.38 16.69
N GLU A 241 3.30 -17.40 17.50
CA GLU A 241 2.00 -17.76 18.09
C GLU A 241 1.41 -16.62 18.92
N VAL A 242 2.23 -15.94 19.73
CA VAL A 242 1.79 -14.81 20.53
C VAL A 242 1.24 -13.68 19.69
N SER A 243 1.89 -13.37 18.55
CA SER A 243 1.40 -12.33 17.63
C SER A 243 0.08 -12.75 16.97
N LEU A 244 -0.05 -14.01 16.57
CA LEU A 244 -1.24 -14.51 15.89
C LEU A 244 -2.47 -14.51 16.80
N ASP A 245 -2.29 -14.88 18.05
CA ASP A 245 -3.43 -15.17 18.94
C ASP A 245 -3.77 -14.02 19.90
N HIS A 246 -2.80 -13.11 20.16
CA HIS A 246 -2.95 -12.18 21.29
C HIS A 246 -2.69 -10.70 20.99
N THR A 247 -2.28 -10.31 19.78
CA THR A 247 -1.87 -8.91 19.53
C THR A 247 -2.77 -8.10 18.63
N GLY A 248 -3.62 -8.73 17.83
CA GLY A 248 -4.49 -8.03 16.90
C GLY A 248 -5.92 -7.84 17.41
N HIS A 249 -6.69 -7.09 16.67
CA HIS A 249 -8.12 -6.92 16.89
C HIS A 249 -8.94 -7.45 15.70
N PRO A 250 -10.18 -7.92 15.94
CA PRO A 250 -11.12 -8.18 14.86
C PRO A 250 -11.35 -6.90 14.05
N VAL A 251 -11.36 -7.03 12.71
CA VAL A 251 -11.49 -5.87 11.82
C VAL A 251 -12.77 -5.09 12.05
N VAL A 252 -13.88 -5.77 12.34
CA VAL A 252 -15.20 -5.14 12.51
C VAL A 252 -15.20 -4.09 13.61
N SER A 253 -14.53 -4.34 14.75
CA SER A 253 -14.50 -3.40 15.86
C SER A 253 -13.77 -2.11 15.46
N LYS A 254 -12.63 -2.21 14.79
CA LYS A 254 -11.82 -1.03 14.43
C LYS A 254 -12.33 -0.31 13.19
N LEU A 255 -12.94 -1.02 12.26
CA LEU A 255 -13.67 -0.41 11.15
C LEU A 255 -14.78 0.50 11.64
N ARG A 256 -15.58 0.01 12.61
CA ARG A 256 -16.63 0.81 13.26
C ARG A 256 -16.06 2.03 13.97
N ASP A 257 -14.99 1.86 14.75
CA ASP A 257 -14.35 2.96 15.48
C ASP A 257 -13.85 4.07 14.52
N CYS A 258 -13.21 3.70 13.42
CA CYS A 258 -12.78 4.64 12.38
C CYS A 258 -13.98 5.35 11.72
N TYR A 259 -15.01 4.60 11.36
CA TYR A 259 -16.23 5.20 10.77
C TYR A 259 -16.89 6.21 11.72
N LEU A 260 -17.07 5.84 12.99
CA LEU A 260 -17.64 6.73 13.99
C LEU A 260 -16.76 7.97 14.25
N ALA A 261 -15.44 7.83 14.16
CA ALA A 261 -14.52 8.96 14.26
C ALA A 261 -14.71 9.95 13.11
N ALA A 262 -14.92 9.47 11.89
CA ALA A 262 -15.25 10.32 10.75
C ALA A 262 -16.62 10.99 10.89
N VAL A 263 -17.64 10.25 11.34
CA VAL A 263 -18.99 10.78 11.58
C VAL A 263 -18.97 11.93 12.60
N ARG A 264 -18.26 11.74 13.72
CA ARG A 264 -18.14 12.78 14.77
C ARG A 264 -17.51 14.09 14.28
N GLN A 265 -16.73 14.02 13.21
CA GLN A 265 -16.06 15.18 12.60
C GLN A 265 -16.83 15.71 11.37
N GLY A 266 -17.92 15.07 10.95
CA GLY A 266 -18.63 15.41 9.72
C GLY A 266 -17.83 15.12 8.44
N LEU A 267 -16.85 14.17 8.52
CA LEU A 267 -15.89 13.87 7.46
C LEU A 267 -16.07 12.47 6.86
N GLN A 268 -17.22 11.83 7.12
CA GLN A 268 -17.55 10.52 6.57
C GLN A 268 -17.53 10.56 5.04
N GLY A 269 -16.93 9.55 4.43
CA GLY A 269 -16.80 9.44 2.98
C GLY A 269 -15.64 10.23 2.36
N GLN A 270 -14.90 11.06 3.12
CA GLN A 270 -13.73 11.78 2.59
C GLN A 270 -12.58 10.82 2.25
N ILE A 271 -12.31 9.85 3.11
CA ILE A 271 -11.33 8.81 2.88
C ILE A 271 -12.06 7.47 2.91
N PRO A 272 -12.08 6.72 1.80
CA PRO A 272 -12.69 5.40 1.74
C PRO A 272 -12.07 4.45 2.76
N LEU A 273 -12.92 3.71 3.48
CA LEU A 273 -12.50 2.67 4.42
C LEU A 273 -12.60 1.30 3.77
N TRP A 274 -11.53 0.54 3.85
CA TRP A 274 -11.43 -0.84 3.37
C TRP A 274 -11.08 -1.76 4.53
N ALA A 275 -11.58 -2.97 4.47
CA ALA A 275 -11.39 -3.97 5.52
C ALA A 275 -10.84 -5.26 4.94
N GLY A 276 -9.90 -5.88 5.64
CA GLY A 276 -9.37 -7.19 5.35
C GLY A 276 -9.23 -8.04 6.60
N GLY A 277 -9.13 -9.37 6.45
CA GLY A 277 -9.00 -10.30 7.56
C GLY A 277 -10.32 -10.66 8.23
N GLY A 278 -10.78 -11.89 7.99
CA GLY A 278 -12.00 -12.43 8.59
C GLY A 278 -13.30 -12.03 7.89
N ILE A 279 -13.25 -11.40 6.74
CA ILE A 279 -14.44 -11.06 5.97
C ILE A 279 -15.07 -12.34 5.41
N GLY A 280 -16.38 -12.52 5.65
CA GLY A 280 -17.14 -13.70 5.21
C GLY A 280 -16.98 -14.92 6.10
N MET A 281 -16.42 -14.79 7.28
CA MET A 281 -16.30 -15.88 8.27
C MET A 281 -17.47 -15.92 9.28
N THR A 282 -18.50 -15.13 9.08
CA THR A 282 -19.69 -15.08 9.93
C THR A 282 -20.92 -15.48 9.12
#